data_dfdc7af5ec7e925972d03ecf7c7246e0
#
_entry.id   dfdc7af5ec7e925972d03ecf7c7246e0
#
_cell.length_a   1.000
_cell.length_b   1.000
_cell.length_c   1.000
_cell.angle_alpha   90.00
_cell.angle_beta   90.00
_cell.angle_gamma   90.00
#
_symmetry.space_group_name_H-M   'P 1'
#
loop_
_entity.id
_entity.type
_entity.pdbx_description
1 polymer ?
#
loop_
_entity_poly.entity_id
_entity_poly.type
_entity_poly.pdbx_seq_one_letter_code
_entity_poly.pdbx_strand_id
1 'polypeptide(L)'
;ALAWFLFLLFSAQARCNNIVEDEVYPSFRQTGNKYFNWLFLVSLVFFCGVSTHPALAMSSNRLLKLANKSPKKIIPLKDSSFENILAPPHENAYIVALFTATAPEIGCSLCLELESEYDTIVASWFDDHPDAKSSNSDTSIFFTKVNLEDPSKTIPKAFQFFQLNNVPRLFIFKPNSPSILDHSVISISTDTGSERMKQIIQAIKQFSQVNDFSLHLPMDWTPIITSTIITFITVLLFKKQSKLMFSIISSRIIWATLSTFFIICMISAYMF
;
A
#
# COMPACT_ATOMS: atom_id res chain seq x y z
N ALA A 1 8.36 18.67 53.23
CA ALA A 1 7.62 17.40 53.16
C ALA A 1 7.16 17.11 51.74
N LEU A 2 6.58 18.08 51.02
CA LEU A 2 6.08 17.88 49.64
C LEU A 2 7.18 17.63 48.60
N ALA A 3 8.34 18.29 48.72
CA ALA A 3 9.47 18.11 47.78
C ALA A 3 10.11 16.72 47.90
N TRP A 4 10.14 16.15 49.10
CA TRP A 4 10.63 14.78 49.35
C TRP A 4 9.66 13.72 48.76
N PHE A 5 8.35 14.02 48.79
CA PHE A 5 7.33 13.15 48.24
C PHE A 5 7.40 13.12 46.68
N LEU A 6 7.64 14.25 46.03
CA LEU A 6 7.84 14.37 44.59
C LEU A 6 9.14 13.70 44.13
N PHE A 7 10.20 13.78 44.94
CA PHE A 7 11.47 13.12 44.62
C PHE A 7 11.35 11.57 44.70
N LEU A 8 10.57 11.07 45.66
CA LEU A 8 10.29 9.62 45.75
C LEU A 8 9.40 9.12 44.60
N LEU A 9 8.45 9.95 44.15
CA LEU A 9 7.62 9.61 42.99
C LEU A 9 8.45 9.59 41.69
N PHE A 10 9.35 10.54 41.50
CA PHE A 10 10.24 10.57 40.33
C PHE A 10 11.26 9.42 40.33
N SER A 11 11.77 9.04 41.49
CA SER A 11 12.71 7.90 41.61
C SER A 11 12.01 6.53 41.45
N ALA A 12 10.72 6.43 41.79
CA ALA A 12 9.90 5.24 41.57
C ALA A 12 9.59 5.06 40.06
N GLN A 13 9.33 6.14 39.36
CA GLN A 13 9.08 6.13 37.90
C GLN A 13 10.33 5.70 37.10
N ALA A 14 11.53 6.14 37.54
CA ALA A 14 12.80 5.74 36.93
C ALA A 14 13.15 4.27 37.17
N ARG A 15 12.66 3.69 38.25
CA ARG A 15 12.91 2.26 38.56
C ARG A 15 11.94 1.31 37.89
N CYS A 16 10.72 1.71 37.57
CA CYS A 16 9.78 0.86 36.79
C CYS A 16 10.25 0.60 35.36
N ASN A 17 11.03 1.49 34.77
CA ASN A 17 11.56 1.30 33.42
C ASN A 17 12.76 0.33 33.35
N ASN A 18 13.37 -0.04 34.49
CA ASN A 18 14.55 -0.94 34.51
C ASN A 18 14.26 -2.33 35.09
N ILE A 19 13.01 -2.68 35.44
CA ILE A 19 12.66 -3.98 36.07
C ILE A 19 12.16 -5.02 35.03
N VAL A 20 12.28 -4.78 33.74
CA VAL A 20 11.95 -5.74 32.69
C VAL A 20 13.13 -6.66 32.31
N GLU A 21 14.28 -6.47 32.87
CA GLU A 21 15.46 -7.31 32.57
C GLU A 21 16.20 -7.74 33.85
N ASP A 22 15.63 -8.44 34.79
CA ASP A 22 16.42 -9.40 35.60
C ASP A 22 15.56 -9.96 36.73
N GLU A 23 15.39 -11.28 36.74
CA GLU A 23 14.93 -12.07 37.87
C GLU A 23 15.91 -11.95 39.04
N VAL A 24 15.49 -11.36 40.13
CA VAL A 24 15.99 -11.71 41.48
C VAL A 24 14.95 -11.36 42.54
N TYR A 25 14.41 -12.38 43.17
CA TYR A 25 13.65 -12.28 44.43
C TYR A 25 14.61 -12.07 45.62
N PRO A 26 14.47 -11.02 46.43
CA PRO A 26 14.98 -11.03 47.80
C PRO A 26 13.82 -11.17 48.77
N SER A 27 13.99 -12.16 49.69
CA SER A 27 13.17 -12.44 50.84
C SER A 27 12.97 -11.20 51.73
N PHE A 28 11.75 -10.74 51.86
CA PHE A 28 11.42 -9.64 52.77
C PHE A 28 10.96 -10.17 54.13
N ARG A 29 11.70 -9.82 55.17
CA ARG A 29 11.44 -10.14 56.56
C ARG A 29 10.26 -9.33 57.10
N GLN A 30 9.28 -10.04 57.66
CA GLN A 30 8.08 -9.46 58.29
C GLN A 30 8.42 -8.64 59.52
N THR A 31 7.97 -7.40 59.59
CA THR A 31 7.59 -6.70 60.83
C THR A 31 6.55 -5.62 60.56
N GLY A 32 5.35 -5.80 61.15
CA GLY A 32 4.51 -4.75 61.68
C GLY A 32 3.66 -3.91 60.75
N ASN A 33 2.42 -4.23 60.66
CA ASN A 33 1.24 -3.46 60.28
C ASN A 33 0.57 -3.89 58.97
N LYS A 34 -0.31 -4.89 59.07
CA LYS A 34 -1.03 -5.51 57.95
C LYS A 34 -1.87 -4.51 57.11
N TYR A 35 -2.31 -3.42 57.69
CA TYR A 35 -3.15 -2.40 57.01
C TYR A 35 -2.32 -1.42 56.16
N PHE A 36 -1.09 -1.12 56.59
CA PHE A 36 -0.20 -0.22 55.84
C PHE A 36 0.35 -0.90 54.58
N ASN A 37 0.66 -2.17 54.68
CA ASN A 37 1.14 -2.97 53.52
C ASN A 37 0.01 -3.20 52.49
N TRP A 38 -1.25 -3.39 52.95
CA TRP A 38 -2.38 -3.59 52.02
C TRP A 38 -2.72 -2.33 51.26
N LEU A 39 -2.76 -1.15 51.92
CA LEU A 39 -2.95 0.14 51.26
C LEU A 39 -1.83 0.50 50.30
N PHE A 40 -0.60 0.12 50.61
CA PHE A 40 0.58 0.33 49.73
C PHE A 40 0.51 -0.59 48.50
N LEU A 41 0.13 -1.84 48.68
CA LEU A 41 -0.08 -2.78 47.57
C LEU A 41 -1.24 -2.39 46.65
N VAL A 42 -2.36 -1.96 47.21
CA VAL A 42 -3.52 -1.44 46.45
C VAL A 42 -3.14 -0.15 45.70
N SER A 43 -2.37 0.75 46.30
CA SER A 43 -1.83 1.93 45.64
C SER A 43 -0.87 1.59 44.53
N LEU A 44 0.01 0.60 44.72
CA LEU A 44 0.95 0.12 43.68
C LEU A 44 0.23 -0.56 42.51
N VAL A 45 -0.80 -1.36 42.78
CA VAL A 45 -1.64 -1.99 41.75
C VAL A 45 -2.45 -0.94 40.99
N PHE A 46 -2.96 0.08 41.68
CA PHE A 46 -3.67 1.19 41.02
C PHE A 46 -2.74 2.06 40.18
N PHE A 47 -1.50 2.28 40.60
CA PHE A 47 -0.50 3.04 39.80
C PHE A 47 0.11 2.23 38.67
N CYS A 48 0.32 0.89 38.82
CA CYS A 48 0.74 0.04 37.70
C CYS A 48 -0.38 -0.29 36.73
N GLY A 49 -1.64 -0.29 37.18
CA GLY A 49 -2.79 -0.60 36.32
C GLY A 49 -3.19 0.49 35.33
N VAL A 50 -2.63 1.70 35.47
CA VAL A 50 -2.84 2.83 34.54
C VAL A 50 -1.59 3.14 33.70
N SER A 51 -0.64 2.20 33.63
CA SER A 51 0.37 2.24 32.58
C SER A 51 -0.32 1.91 31.26
N THR A 52 -0.99 2.91 30.70
CA THR A 52 -1.20 2.95 29.24
C THR A 52 0.21 2.80 28.65
N HIS A 53 0.52 1.61 28.19
CA HIS A 53 1.72 1.44 27.37
C HIS A 53 1.65 2.49 26.28
N PRO A 54 2.57 3.45 26.21
CA PRO A 54 2.65 4.30 25.03
C PRO A 54 2.90 3.32 23.89
N ALA A 55 1.90 3.14 23.02
CA ALA A 55 2.10 2.41 21.80
C ALA A 55 3.36 3.00 21.18
N LEU A 56 4.42 2.18 21.08
CA LEU A 56 5.69 2.66 20.55
C LEU A 56 5.41 3.15 19.15
N ALA A 57 5.44 4.46 18.94
CA ALA A 57 5.23 5.08 17.65
C ALA A 57 6.14 4.41 16.63
N MET A 58 5.54 3.86 15.57
CA MET A 58 6.31 3.23 14.52
C MET A 58 7.06 4.32 13.76
N SER A 59 8.37 4.39 13.93
CA SER A 59 9.23 5.35 13.26
C SER A 59 9.19 5.14 11.75
N SER A 60 9.14 6.22 10.97
CA SER A 60 9.17 6.22 9.50
C SER A 60 10.38 5.46 8.95
N ASN A 61 11.54 5.55 9.63
CA ASN A 61 12.75 4.82 9.29
C ASN A 61 12.58 3.29 9.39
N ARG A 62 11.78 2.81 10.35
CA ARG A 62 11.48 1.38 10.48
C ARG A 62 10.56 0.90 9.38
N LEU A 63 9.56 1.70 9.02
CA LEU A 63 8.68 1.42 7.88
C LEU A 63 9.47 1.38 6.57
N LEU A 64 10.39 2.33 6.36
CA LEU A 64 11.27 2.36 5.19
C LEU A 64 12.15 1.10 5.09
N LYS A 65 12.72 0.65 6.21
CA LYS A 65 13.50 -0.60 6.25
C LYS A 65 12.65 -1.82 5.88
N LEU A 66 11.38 -1.86 6.34
CA LEU A 66 10.44 -2.93 6.00
C LEU A 66 10.06 -2.88 4.52
N ALA A 67 9.80 -1.70 3.96
CA ALA A 67 9.51 -1.51 2.55
C ALA A 67 10.71 -1.93 1.68
N ASN A 68 11.92 -1.52 2.01
CA ASN A 68 13.13 -1.87 1.25
C ASN A 68 13.49 -3.36 1.33
N LYS A 69 12.98 -4.10 2.32
CA LYS A 69 13.15 -5.56 2.40
C LYS A 69 12.30 -6.30 1.37
N SER A 70 11.20 -5.71 0.90
CA SER A 70 10.32 -6.27 -0.12
C SER A 70 10.77 -5.88 -1.52
N PRO A 71 10.76 -6.80 -2.50
CA PRO A 71 11.22 -6.50 -3.87
C PRO A 71 10.36 -5.43 -4.56
N LYS A 72 9.07 -5.33 -4.21
CA LYS A 72 8.13 -4.33 -4.74
C LYS A 72 7.93 -3.13 -3.82
N LYS A 73 8.73 -3.01 -2.76
CA LYS A 73 8.60 -1.96 -1.73
C LYS A 73 7.22 -1.89 -1.03
N ILE A 74 6.45 -2.96 -1.13
CA ILE A 74 5.17 -3.14 -0.47
C ILE A 74 5.40 -3.96 0.80
N ILE A 75 4.92 -3.48 1.94
CA ILE A 75 5.06 -4.16 3.22
C ILE A 75 3.95 -5.21 3.35
N PRO A 76 4.27 -6.52 3.35
CA PRO A 76 3.27 -7.55 3.56
C PRO A 76 2.80 -7.53 5.02
N LEU A 77 1.51 -7.37 5.25
CA LEU A 77 0.93 -7.41 6.58
C LEU A 77 0.65 -8.87 6.97
N LYS A 78 1.41 -9.35 7.95
CA LYS A 78 1.23 -10.68 8.55
C LYS A 78 0.36 -10.57 9.80
N ASP A 79 -0.32 -11.65 10.16
CA ASP A 79 -1.19 -11.75 11.34
C ASP A 79 -0.53 -11.37 12.67
N SER A 80 0.79 -11.52 12.76
CA SER A 80 1.56 -11.18 13.97
C SER A 80 2.02 -9.72 14.00
N SER A 81 1.96 -8.99 12.89
CA SER A 81 2.58 -7.67 12.76
C SER A 81 1.64 -6.57 12.27
N PHE A 82 0.43 -6.91 11.79
CA PHE A 82 -0.45 -5.92 11.19
C PHE A 82 -0.87 -4.83 12.18
N GLU A 83 -1.18 -5.20 13.43
CA GLU A 83 -1.53 -4.24 14.46
C GLU A 83 -0.38 -3.27 14.75
N ASN A 84 0.84 -3.78 14.88
CA ASN A 84 2.01 -2.96 15.15
C ASN A 84 2.37 -2.01 13.98
N ILE A 85 2.05 -2.41 12.74
CA ILE A 85 2.35 -1.61 11.55
C ILE A 85 1.25 -0.56 11.32
N LEU A 86 -0.02 -0.92 11.54
CA LEU A 86 -1.15 -0.02 11.29
C LEU A 86 -1.56 0.81 12.51
N ALA A 87 -1.14 0.44 13.73
CA ALA A 87 -1.49 1.16 14.94
C ALA A 87 -0.80 2.54 15.01
N PRO A 88 -1.58 3.62 15.19
CA PRO A 88 -1.02 4.93 15.43
C PRO A 88 -0.36 5.01 16.82
N PRO A 89 0.53 5.98 17.08
CA PRO A 89 0.93 7.08 16.20
C PRO A 89 2.05 6.70 15.22
N HIS A 90 2.03 7.31 14.04
CA HIS A 90 3.10 7.22 13.06
C HIS A 90 3.76 8.59 12.92
N GLU A 91 5.09 8.66 12.88
CA GLU A 91 5.83 9.91 12.67
C GLU A 91 5.59 10.44 11.26
N ASN A 92 4.62 11.36 11.08
CA ASN A 92 4.27 11.99 9.80
C ASN A 92 4.16 11.02 8.61
N ALA A 93 3.77 9.76 8.89
CA ALA A 93 3.68 8.72 7.89
C ALA A 93 2.22 8.31 7.63
N TYR A 94 1.79 8.42 6.38
CA TYR A 94 0.55 7.83 5.91
C TYR A 94 0.80 6.39 5.47
N ILE A 95 -0.12 5.49 5.80
CA ILE A 95 -0.05 4.10 5.36
C ILE A 95 -1.27 3.82 4.49
N VAL A 96 -1.00 3.43 3.25
CA VAL A 96 -2.01 2.97 2.31
C VAL A 96 -2.03 1.45 2.33
N ALA A 97 -3.17 0.86 2.68
CA ALA A 97 -3.29 -0.59 2.81
C ALA A 97 -4.29 -1.15 1.80
N LEU A 98 -3.82 -2.07 0.97
CA LEU A 98 -4.65 -2.83 0.04
C LEU A 98 -5.04 -4.17 0.67
N PHE A 99 -6.34 -4.41 0.77
CA PHE A 99 -6.93 -5.69 1.15
C PHE A 99 -7.47 -6.36 -0.11
N THR A 100 -6.89 -7.48 -0.49
CA THR A 100 -7.20 -8.18 -1.74
C THR A 100 -7.31 -9.69 -1.53
N ALA A 101 -7.91 -10.38 -2.49
CA ALA A 101 -8.00 -11.83 -2.49
C ALA A 101 -7.70 -12.33 -3.90
N THR A 102 -6.53 -12.93 -4.06
CA THR A 102 -6.06 -13.43 -5.36
C THR A 102 -6.23 -14.95 -5.51
N ALA A 103 -6.85 -15.60 -4.51
CA ALA A 103 -7.14 -17.03 -4.59
C ALA A 103 -8.01 -17.33 -5.83
N PRO A 104 -7.62 -18.28 -6.69
CA PRO A 104 -8.37 -18.62 -7.90
C PRO A 104 -9.79 -19.11 -7.61
N GLU A 105 -10.00 -19.68 -6.43
CA GLU A 105 -11.32 -20.18 -5.97
C GLU A 105 -12.31 -19.03 -5.71
N ILE A 106 -11.82 -17.84 -5.39
CA ILE A 106 -12.66 -16.64 -5.16
C ILE A 106 -13.08 -16.00 -6.48
N GLY A 107 -12.29 -16.18 -7.54
CA GLY A 107 -12.59 -15.67 -8.88
C GLY A 107 -12.70 -14.13 -8.99
N CYS A 108 -11.97 -13.40 -8.13
CA CYS A 108 -12.03 -11.94 -8.12
C CYS A 108 -11.11 -11.34 -9.21
N SER A 109 -11.66 -11.09 -10.41
CA SER A 109 -10.92 -10.45 -11.51
C SER A 109 -10.43 -9.04 -11.14
N LEU A 110 -11.29 -8.25 -10.49
CA LEU A 110 -10.94 -6.90 -10.03
C LEU A 110 -9.78 -6.90 -9.04
N CYS A 111 -9.66 -7.94 -8.19
CA CYS A 111 -8.56 -8.05 -7.24
C CYS A 111 -7.21 -8.25 -7.96
N LEU A 112 -7.20 -9.07 -9.02
CA LEU A 112 -5.99 -9.33 -9.83
C LEU A 112 -5.56 -8.09 -10.61
N GLU A 113 -6.51 -7.38 -11.23
CA GLU A 113 -6.24 -6.14 -11.93
C GLU A 113 -5.70 -5.08 -10.98
N LEU A 114 -6.39 -4.85 -9.85
CA LEU A 114 -6.00 -3.84 -8.88
C LEU A 114 -4.65 -4.15 -8.23
N GLU A 115 -4.28 -5.42 -8.07
CA GLU A 115 -2.97 -5.80 -7.56
C GLU A 115 -1.85 -5.29 -8.47
N SER A 116 -1.99 -5.49 -9.79
CA SER A 116 -1.00 -5.02 -10.77
C SER A 116 -0.95 -3.49 -10.86
N GLU A 117 -2.11 -2.83 -10.78
CA GLU A 117 -2.22 -1.38 -10.75
C GLU A 117 -1.61 -0.79 -9.47
N TYR A 118 -1.84 -1.44 -8.33
CA TYR A 118 -1.27 -1.04 -7.06
C TYR A 118 0.26 -1.15 -7.04
N ASP A 119 0.81 -2.24 -7.60
CA ASP A 119 2.25 -2.40 -7.78
C ASP A 119 2.85 -1.24 -8.60
N THR A 120 2.16 -0.82 -9.66
CA THR A 120 2.57 0.32 -10.51
C THR A 120 2.50 1.65 -9.76
N ILE A 121 1.45 1.87 -8.98
CA ILE A 121 1.30 3.07 -8.13
C ILE A 121 2.46 3.15 -7.13
N VAL A 122 2.78 2.03 -6.46
CA VAL A 122 3.87 1.97 -5.49
C VAL A 122 5.22 2.20 -6.15
N ALA A 123 5.48 1.56 -7.30
CA ALA A 123 6.71 1.78 -8.06
C ALA A 123 6.86 3.25 -8.44
N SER A 124 5.80 3.89 -8.95
CA SER A 124 5.80 5.31 -9.32
C SER A 124 6.15 6.23 -8.13
N TRP A 125 5.61 5.94 -6.94
CA TRP A 125 5.94 6.72 -5.75
C TRP A 125 7.41 6.60 -5.36
N PHE A 126 7.94 5.37 -5.33
CA PHE A 126 9.31 5.13 -4.90
C PHE A 126 10.36 5.44 -5.98
N ASP A 127 9.97 5.60 -7.24
CA ASP A 127 10.85 6.10 -8.30
C ASP A 127 11.11 7.61 -8.11
N ASP A 128 10.09 8.38 -7.74
CA ASP A 128 10.22 9.80 -7.42
C ASP A 128 10.79 10.04 -6.00
N HIS A 129 10.46 9.17 -5.05
CA HIS A 129 10.75 9.33 -3.62
C HIS A 129 11.37 8.06 -3.03
N PRO A 130 12.67 7.81 -3.23
CA PRO A 130 13.35 6.60 -2.76
C PRO A 130 13.29 6.44 -1.23
N ASP A 131 13.21 7.55 -0.49
CA ASP A 131 13.07 7.57 0.97
C ASP A 131 11.62 7.58 1.45
N ALA A 132 10.65 7.34 0.55
CA ALA A 132 9.20 7.39 0.82
C ALA A 132 8.70 8.76 1.33
N LYS A 133 9.52 9.81 1.27
CA LYS A 133 9.25 11.15 1.80
C LYS A 133 8.97 12.11 0.66
N SER A 134 7.92 12.92 0.80
CA SER A 134 7.58 13.98 -0.16
C SER A 134 8.67 15.05 -0.19
N SER A 135 8.96 15.57 -1.38
CA SER A 135 9.92 16.66 -1.57
C SER A 135 9.43 17.99 -1.01
N ASN A 136 8.11 18.18 -0.96
CA ASN A 136 7.46 19.43 -0.58
C ASN A 136 6.96 19.47 0.86
N SER A 137 6.90 18.33 1.54
CA SER A 137 6.39 18.21 2.92
C SER A 137 7.19 17.16 3.69
N ASP A 138 7.16 17.25 5.01
CA ASP A 138 7.78 16.25 5.90
C ASP A 138 6.91 14.98 6.03
N THR A 139 6.11 14.71 5.02
CA THR A 139 5.13 13.61 4.99
C THR A 139 5.71 12.43 4.24
N SER A 140 5.61 11.24 4.84
CA SER A 140 6.02 9.98 4.20
C SER A 140 4.78 9.16 3.84
N ILE A 141 4.83 8.43 2.72
CA ILE A 141 3.75 7.52 2.31
C ILE A 141 4.33 6.10 2.19
N PHE A 142 3.72 5.17 2.89
CA PHE A 142 4.09 3.75 2.85
C PHE A 142 2.91 2.92 2.36
N PHE A 143 3.24 1.83 1.67
CA PHE A 143 2.27 0.95 1.05
C PHE A 143 2.33 -0.43 1.67
N THR A 144 1.16 -0.96 2.01
CA THR A 144 1.02 -2.27 2.63
C THR A 144 -0.01 -3.10 1.89
N LYS A 145 0.11 -4.43 1.99
CA LYS A 145 -0.84 -5.34 1.35
C LYS A 145 -1.18 -6.51 2.25
N VAL A 146 -2.47 -6.84 2.33
CA VAL A 146 -2.98 -8.11 2.87
C VAL A 146 -3.63 -8.86 1.73
N ASN A 147 -3.16 -10.05 1.45
CA ASN A 147 -3.70 -10.91 0.40
C ASN A 147 -4.26 -12.21 0.99
N LEU A 148 -5.45 -12.57 0.59
CA LEU A 148 -6.02 -13.88 0.84
C LEU A 148 -5.68 -14.79 -0.34
N GLU A 149 -4.58 -15.56 -0.19
CA GLU A 149 -4.07 -16.45 -1.23
C GLU A 149 -4.76 -17.81 -1.23
N ASP A 150 -5.23 -18.26 -0.10
CA ASP A 150 -5.81 -19.59 0.06
C ASP A 150 -7.01 -19.53 1.04
N PRO A 151 -8.26 -19.63 0.53
CA PRO A 151 -9.45 -19.54 1.37
C PRO A 151 -9.63 -20.79 2.28
N SER A 152 -8.95 -21.90 2.00
CA SER A 152 -8.96 -23.08 2.85
C SER A 152 -8.07 -22.94 4.09
N LYS A 153 -7.13 -21.98 4.06
CA LYS A 153 -6.37 -21.56 5.23
C LYS A 153 -7.16 -20.57 6.08
N THR A 154 -6.67 -20.33 7.28
CA THR A 154 -7.26 -19.34 8.19
C THR A 154 -7.32 -17.97 7.54
N ILE A 155 -8.49 -17.35 7.54
CA ILE A 155 -8.67 -15.96 7.08
C ILE A 155 -7.73 -15.04 7.87
N PRO A 156 -6.92 -14.19 7.22
CA PRO A 156 -6.00 -13.31 7.91
C PRO A 156 -6.71 -12.47 8.99
N LYS A 157 -6.11 -12.35 10.17
CA LYS A 157 -6.69 -11.62 11.30
C LYS A 157 -7.07 -10.18 10.96
N ALA A 158 -6.32 -9.55 10.05
CA ALA A 158 -6.60 -8.20 9.59
C ALA A 158 -7.99 -8.10 8.91
N PHE A 159 -8.42 -9.10 8.13
CA PHE A 159 -9.77 -9.11 7.55
C PHE A 159 -10.85 -9.22 8.62
N GLN A 160 -10.63 -10.06 9.62
CA GLN A 160 -11.57 -10.21 10.73
C GLN A 160 -11.63 -8.95 11.59
N PHE A 161 -10.49 -8.32 11.86
CA PHE A 161 -10.39 -7.10 12.65
C PHE A 161 -11.15 -5.93 12.02
N PHE A 162 -11.01 -5.74 10.70
CA PHE A 162 -11.72 -4.70 9.96
C PHE A 162 -13.11 -5.13 9.47
N GLN A 163 -13.57 -6.33 9.82
CA GLN A 163 -14.88 -6.90 9.43
C GLN A 163 -15.14 -6.82 7.92
N LEU A 164 -14.12 -7.16 7.12
CA LEU A 164 -14.17 -7.05 5.68
C LEU A 164 -14.94 -8.22 5.05
N ASN A 165 -16.13 -7.94 4.53
CA ASN A 165 -16.95 -8.91 3.81
C ASN A 165 -16.73 -8.83 2.29
N ASN A 166 -16.24 -7.68 1.79
CA ASN A 166 -16.04 -7.43 0.37
C ASN A 166 -14.60 -7.00 0.09
N VAL A 167 -14.02 -7.53 -0.97
CA VAL A 167 -12.71 -7.18 -1.50
C VAL A 167 -12.82 -6.87 -2.99
N PRO A 168 -11.94 -6.06 -3.57
CA PRO A 168 -10.82 -5.35 -2.92
C PRO A 168 -11.25 -4.12 -2.12
N ARG A 169 -10.45 -3.76 -1.10
CA ARG A 169 -10.63 -2.52 -0.33
C ARG A 169 -9.29 -1.82 -0.16
N LEU A 170 -9.32 -0.50 -0.24
CA LEU A 170 -8.14 0.34 -0.09
C LEU A 170 -8.38 1.33 1.05
N PHE A 171 -7.54 1.25 2.08
CA PHE A 171 -7.60 2.10 3.26
C PHE A 171 -6.39 3.01 3.33
N ILE A 172 -6.59 4.21 3.86
CA ILE A 172 -5.53 5.14 4.19
C ILE A 172 -5.58 5.46 5.68
N PHE A 173 -4.46 5.22 6.35
CA PHE A 173 -4.27 5.48 7.78
C PHE A 173 -3.49 6.78 7.94
N LYS A 174 -4.03 7.67 8.79
CA LYS A 174 -3.41 8.97 9.08
C LYS A 174 -2.38 8.83 10.20
N PRO A 175 -1.32 9.67 10.23
CA PRO A 175 -0.26 9.58 11.23
C PRO A 175 -0.76 9.81 12.66
N ASN A 176 -1.72 10.71 12.85
CA ASN A 176 -2.20 11.17 14.16
C ASN A 176 -3.63 10.73 14.46
N SER A 177 -4.08 9.60 13.92
CA SER A 177 -5.40 9.07 14.26
C SER A 177 -5.44 8.55 15.70
N PRO A 178 -6.58 8.64 16.40
CA PRO A 178 -6.69 8.17 17.78
C PRO A 178 -6.73 6.65 17.90
N SER A 179 -7.05 5.96 16.80
CA SER A 179 -7.22 4.50 16.77
C SER A 179 -6.93 3.94 15.38
N ILE A 180 -6.55 2.69 15.34
CA ILE A 180 -6.39 1.92 14.08
C ILE A 180 -7.71 1.83 13.28
N LEU A 181 -8.85 1.97 13.93
CA LEU A 181 -10.17 1.95 13.28
C LEU A 181 -10.52 3.29 12.62
N ASP A 182 -9.81 4.37 12.96
CA ASP A 182 -9.98 5.69 12.33
C ASP A 182 -9.15 5.75 11.04
N HIS A 183 -9.64 5.10 10.01
CA HIS A 183 -9.07 5.09 8.67
C HIS A 183 -10.06 5.64 7.65
N SER A 184 -9.55 6.17 6.56
CA SER A 184 -10.37 6.61 5.43
C SER A 184 -10.38 5.53 4.36
N VAL A 185 -11.55 5.30 3.76
CA VAL A 185 -11.71 4.34 2.65
C VAL A 185 -11.53 5.08 1.33
N ILE A 186 -10.65 4.59 0.48
CA ILE A 186 -10.51 5.08 -0.89
C ILE A 186 -11.47 4.29 -1.77
N SER A 187 -12.39 4.99 -2.44
CA SER A 187 -13.30 4.37 -3.39
C SER A 187 -12.54 3.90 -4.63
N ILE A 188 -12.76 2.64 -5.01
CA ILE A 188 -12.18 2.06 -6.20
C ILE A 188 -13.18 2.27 -7.33
N SER A 189 -12.77 2.99 -8.38
CA SER A 189 -13.58 3.22 -9.56
C SER A 189 -13.79 1.92 -10.36
N THR A 190 -14.88 1.91 -11.12
CA THR A 190 -15.16 0.87 -12.13
C THR A 190 -14.33 1.04 -13.39
N ASP A 191 -13.67 2.21 -13.56
CA ASP A 191 -12.72 2.44 -14.66
C ASP A 191 -11.58 1.41 -14.60
N THR A 192 -10.86 1.26 -15.68
CA THR A 192 -9.75 0.29 -15.77
C THR A 192 -8.43 0.97 -16.12
N GLY A 193 -7.33 0.35 -15.69
CA GLY A 193 -5.99 0.77 -16.08
C GLY A 193 -5.60 2.15 -15.55
N SER A 194 -5.06 2.99 -16.43
CA SER A 194 -4.46 4.28 -16.04
C SER A 194 -5.42 5.26 -15.38
N GLU A 195 -6.71 5.23 -15.75
CA GLU A 195 -7.70 6.15 -15.17
C GLU A 195 -8.00 5.79 -13.72
N ARG A 196 -8.17 4.50 -13.41
CA ARG A 196 -8.34 4.03 -12.03
C ARG A 196 -7.12 4.38 -11.17
N MET A 197 -5.90 4.15 -11.70
CA MET A 197 -4.67 4.52 -11.00
C MET A 197 -4.57 6.01 -10.70
N LYS A 198 -4.92 6.86 -11.67
CA LYS A 198 -4.96 8.33 -11.46
C LYS A 198 -5.94 8.74 -10.38
N GLN A 199 -7.13 8.13 -10.35
CA GLN A 199 -8.13 8.41 -9.31
C GLN A 199 -7.65 7.99 -7.93
N ILE A 200 -7.02 6.82 -7.80
CA ILE A 200 -6.42 6.36 -6.54
C ILE A 200 -5.32 7.33 -6.08
N ILE A 201 -4.42 7.74 -6.97
CA ILE A 201 -3.37 8.71 -6.66
C ILE A 201 -3.97 10.05 -6.26
N GLN A 202 -5.01 10.51 -6.94
CA GLN A 202 -5.70 11.76 -6.59
C GLN A 202 -6.33 11.67 -5.20
N ALA A 203 -6.95 10.55 -4.85
CA ALA A 203 -7.47 10.32 -3.50
C ALA A 203 -6.35 10.34 -2.47
N ILE A 204 -5.22 9.64 -2.73
CA ILE A 204 -4.06 9.66 -1.84
C ILE A 204 -3.54 11.09 -1.64
N LYS A 205 -3.40 11.88 -2.71
CA LYS A 205 -3.00 13.30 -2.65
C LYS A 205 -3.95 14.13 -1.78
N GLN A 206 -5.24 13.92 -1.94
CA GLN A 206 -6.26 14.65 -1.18
C GLN A 206 -6.17 14.35 0.33
N PHE A 207 -5.94 13.08 0.70
CA PHE A 207 -5.84 12.68 2.10
C PHE A 207 -4.50 13.04 2.75
N SER A 208 -3.39 12.87 2.01
CA SER A 208 -2.04 13.10 2.50
C SER A 208 -1.56 14.54 2.32
N GLN A 209 -2.29 15.36 1.53
CA GLN A 209 -1.90 16.71 1.13
C GLN A 209 -0.55 16.78 0.39
N VAL A 210 -0.13 15.66 -0.19
CA VAL A 210 1.09 15.53 -0.98
C VAL A 210 0.76 15.74 -2.46
N ASN A 211 1.36 16.75 -3.10
CA ASN A 211 1.07 17.11 -4.49
C ASN A 211 2.07 16.56 -5.50
N ASP A 212 3.22 16.11 -5.04
CA ASP A 212 4.36 15.66 -5.84
C ASP A 212 4.32 14.17 -6.24
N PHE A 213 3.18 13.50 -6.06
CA PHE A 213 2.99 12.12 -6.50
C PHE A 213 2.61 12.08 -7.99
N SER A 214 3.49 11.58 -8.85
CA SER A 214 3.22 11.38 -10.30
C SER A 214 3.07 9.90 -10.64
N LEU A 215 2.28 9.61 -11.67
CA LEU A 215 2.11 8.24 -12.17
C LEU A 215 3.10 7.97 -13.29
N HIS A 216 4.01 7.04 -13.09
CA HIS A 216 4.93 6.54 -14.10
C HIS A 216 4.44 5.19 -14.63
N LEU A 217 3.85 5.23 -15.83
CA LEU A 217 3.43 4.00 -16.47
C LEU A 217 4.64 3.31 -17.08
N PRO A 218 4.81 1.98 -16.89
CA PRO A 218 5.83 1.25 -17.59
C PRO A 218 5.60 1.37 -19.11
N MET A 219 6.65 1.63 -19.87
CA MET A 219 6.56 1.70 -21.33
C MET A 219 6.10 0.36 -21.88
N ASP A 220 4.97 0.37 -22.57
CA ASP A 220 4.48 -0.82 -23.26
C ASP A 220 5.27 -1.04 -24.56
N TRP A 221 6.16 -2.01 -24.55
CA TRP A 221 6.97 -2.40 -25.68
C TRP A 221 6.21 -3.22 -26.71
N THR A 222 5.02 -3.72 -26.36
CA THR A 222 4.23 -4.62 -27.22
C THR A 222 3.92 -4.02 -28.59
N PRO A 223 3.39 -2.77 -28.69
CA PRO A 223 3.10 -2.17 -29.99
C PRO A 223 4.36 -1.90 -30.80
N ILE A 224 5.48 -1.58 -30.16
CA ILE A 224 6.75 -1.33 -30.84
C ILE A 224 7.29 -2.63 -31.45
N ILE A 225 7.31 -3.71 -30.67
CA ILE A 225 7.77 -5.02 -31.14
C ILE A 225 6.88 -5.55 -32.24
N THR A 226 5.55 -5.50 -32.07
CA THR A 226 4.61 -6.00 -33.09
C THR A 226 4.71 -5.20 -34.38
N SER A 227 4.80 -3.88 -34.34
CA SER A 227 4.97 -3.05 -35.54
C SER A 227 6.28 -3.34 -36.24
N THR A 228 7.36 -3.55 -35.48
CA THR A 228 8.69 -3.91 -36.06
C THR A 228 8.65 -5.27 -36.76
N ILE A 229 8.02 -6.28 -36.13
CA ILE A 229 7.87 -7.60 -36.73
C ILE A 229 7.04 -7.55 -38.01
N ILE A 230 5.91 -6.85 -37.99
CA ILE A 230 5.03 -6.69 -39.16
C ILE A 230 5.79 -6.00 -40.28
N THR A 231 6.51 -4.91 -39.99
CA THR A 231 7.31 -4.18 -40.97
C THR A 231 8.40 -5.10 -41.57
N PHE A 232 9.09 -5.87 -40.74
CA PHE A 232 10.12 -6.78 -41.21
C PHE A 232 9.57 -7.88 -42.15
N ILE A 233 8.45 -8.50 -41.76
CA ILE A 233 7.76 -9.50 -42.60
C ILE A 233 7.33 -8.87 -43.92
N THR A 234 6.79 -7.67 -43.89
CA THR A 234 6.35 -6.96 -45.09
C THR A 234 7.52 -6.72 -46.03
N VAL A 235 8.66 -6.25 -45.54
CA VAL A 235 9.89 -6.05 -46.34
C VAL A 235 10.39 -7.36 -46.97
N LEU A 236 10.37 -8.46 -46.22
CA LEU A 236 10.77 -9.76 -46.73
C LEU A 236 9.85 -10.26 -47.84
N LEU A 237 8.54 -10.08 -47.68
CA LEU A 237 7.55 -10.43 -48.72
C LEU A 237 7.75 -9.59 -49.99
N PHE A 238 8.01 -8.30 -49.85
CA PHE A 238 8.32 -7.41 -50.98
C PHE A 238 9.59 -7.87 -51.71
N LYS A 239 10.68 -8.24 -51.00
CA LYS A 239 11.90 -8.75 -51.60
C LYS A 239 11.66 -10.06 -52.35
N LYS A 240 10.92 -10.98 -51.76
CA LYS A 240 10.69 -12.34 -52.36
C LYS A 240 9.78 -12.29 -53.57
N GLN A 241 8.78 -11.39 -53.58
CA GLN A 241 7.77 -11.33 -54.65
C GLN A 241 7.75 -9.98 -55.40
N SER A 242 8.91 -9.35 -55.55
CA SER A 242 9.01 -8.02 -56.16
C SER A 242 8.35 -7.91 -57.54
N LYS A 243 8.44 -8.96 -58.38
CA LYS A 243 7.80 -8.97 -59.69
C LYS A 243 6.28 -8.99 -59.66
N LEU A 244 5.66 -9.77 -58.76
CA LEU A 244 4.21 -9.83 -58.57
C LEU A 244 3.68 -8.54 -57.93
N MET A 245 4.38 -8.05 -56.93
CA MET A 245 4.00 -6.82 -56.24
C MET A 245 4.07 -5.61 -57.15
N PHE A 246 5.09 -5.53 -58.03
CA PHE A 246 5.16 -4.46 -59.01
C PHE A 246 4.02 -4.52 -60.03
N SER A 247 3.60 -5.73 -60.45
CA SER A 247 2.46 -5.94 -61.35
C SER A 247 1.15 -5.52 -60.67
N ILE A 248 0.97 -5.81 -59.39
CA ILE A 248 -0.22 -5.43 -58.61
C ILE A 248 -0.27 -3.91 -58.42
N ILE A 249 0.82 -3.29 -58.01
CA ILE A 249 0.89 -1.82 -57.81
C ILE A 249 0.71 -1.07 -59.14
N SER A 250 1.19 -1.64 -60.25
CA SER A 250 1.02 -1.02 -61.59
C SER A 250 -0.36 -1.24 -62.22
N SER A 251 -1.22 -2.04 -61.58
CA SER A 251 -2.56 -2.35 -62.09
C SER A 251 -3.55 -1.18 -61.91
N ARG A 252 -4.06 -0.64 -63.03
CA ARG A 252 -5.08 0.41 -63.01
C ARG A 252 -6.38 -0.01 -62.27
N ILE A 253 -6.71 -1.30 -62.38
CA ILE A 253 -7.93 -1.85 -61.77
C ILE A 253 -7.85 -1.78 -60.25
N ILE A 254 -6.71 -2.12 -59.67
CA ILE A 254 -6.51 -2.12 -58.22
C ILE A 254 -6.62 -0.69 -57.65
N TRP A 255 -6.02 0.28 -58.33
CA TRP A 255 -6.13 1.68 -57.92
C TRP A 255 -7.56 2.22 -58.06
N ALA A 256 -8.29 1.82 -59.09
CA ALA A 256 -9.70 2.22 -59.24
C ALA A 256 -10.57 1.64 -58.13
N THR A 257 -10.44 0.33 -57.80
CA THR A 257 -11.20 -0.30 -56.72
C THR A 257 -10.86 0.27 -55.35
N LEU A 258 -9.56 0.50 -55.07
CA LEU A 258 -9.12 1.09 -53.81
C LEU A 258 -9.65 2.52 -53.65
N SER A 259 -9.62 3.33 -54.68
CA SER A 259 -10.15 4.69 -54.70
C SER A 259 -11.65 4.70 -54.45
N THR A 260 -12.41 3.81 -55.13
CA THR A 260 -13.85 3.68 -54.93
C THR A 260 -14.19 3.27 -53.51
N PHE A 261 -13.45 2.28 -52.95
CA PHE A 261 -13.62 1.83 -51.57
C PHE A 261 -13.33 2.96 -50.57
N PHE A 262 -12.27 3.73 -50.78
CA PHE A 262 -11.92 4.87 -49.95
C PHE A 262 -13.04 5.94 -49.94
N ILE A 263 -13.61 6.26 -51.12
CA ILE A 263 -14.73 7.20 -51.24
C ILE A 263 -15.95 6.69 -50.46
N ILE A 264 -16.29 5.42 -50.60
CA ILE A 264 -17.42 4.82 -49.87
C ILE A 264 -17.21 4.91 -48.36
N CYS A 265 -16.00 4.56 -47.87
CA CYS A 265 -15.66 4.67 -46.47
C CYS A 265 -15.75 6.12 -45.96
N MET A 266 -15.26 7.09 -46.72
CA MET A 266 -15.33 8.51 -46.33
C MET A 266 -16.78 9.03 -46.28
N ILE A 267 -17.63 8.63 -47.23
CA ILE A 267 -19.04 8.99 -47.22
C ILE A 267 -19.74 8.32 -46.03
N SER A 268 -19.42 7.04 -45.75
CA SER A 268 -20.01 6.32 -44.63
C SER A 268 -19.62 6.91 -43.27
N ALA A 269 -18.35 7.29 -43.11
CA ALA A 269 -17.85 7.94 -41.91
C ALA A 269 -18.43 9.36 -41.68
N TYR A 270 -18.81 10.04 -42.78
CA TYR A 270 -19.40 11.40 -42.68
C TYR A 270 -20.90 11.36 -42.34
N MET A 271 -21.57 10.22 -42.56
CA MET A 271 -23.00 10.04 -42.27
C MET A 271 -23.29 9.59 -40.83
N PHE A 272 -22.29 9.25 -40.05
CA PHE A 272 -22.39 8.92 -38.62
C PHE A 272 -21.68 9.96 -37.76
#